data_c5e6443e2bffe221b026d8828374c5fd
#
_entry.id   c5e6443e2bffe221b026d8828374c5fd
#
_cell.length_a   1.000
_cell.length_b   1.000
_cell.length_c   1.000
_cell.angle_alpha   90.00
_cell.angle_beta   90.00
_cell.angle_gamma   90.00
#
_symmetry.space_group_name_H-M   'P 1'
#
loop_
_entity.id
_entity.type
_entity.pdbx_description
1 polymer ?
#
loop_
_entity_poly.entity_id
_entity_poly.type
_entity_poly.pdbx_seq_one_letter_code
_entity_poly.pdbx_strand_id
1 'polypeptide(L)'
;MATIRDVAKKANVSVATVSRVLNNDTTLSTSLETKQKIFAAAKELNYVKKKRVTSAPSCRIGILQWFSSKQEIEDNYYFLMRQGIEDYCSKNNISIVRTFKTDNDYQNVLCDVDGIICLGKFSKQEIKLLHSLNNKIVFLDMTVENIEITSISLDFRQAVSDAIKYLYDLGHRTVGFIGGIEQLE
;
A
#
# COMPACT_ATOMS: atom_id res chain seq x y z
N MET A 1 -20.11 -28.31 6.70
CA MET A 1 -19.66 -27.03 6.17
C MET A 1 -19.77 -27.09 4.66
N ALA A 2 -20.51 -26.17 4.02
CA ALA A 2 -20.72 -26.22 2.58
C ALA A 2 -19.39 -26.00 1.81
N THR A 3 -19.26 -26.68 0.69
CA THR A 3 -18.09 -26.60 -0.19
C THR A 3 -18.41 -25.82 -1.46
N ILE A 4 -17.39 -25.39 -2.19
CA ILE A 4 -17.58 -24.74 -3.49
C ILE A 4 -18.30 -25.67 -4.50
N ARG A 5 -18.16 -26.99 -4.33
CA ARG A 5 -18.86 -27.99 -5.15
C ARG A 5 -20.35 -28.01 -4.87
N ASP A 6 -20.74 -27.80 -3.61
CA ASP A 6 -22.16 -27.73 -3.24
C ASP A 6 -22.82 -26.47 -3.82
N VAL A 7 -22.09 -25.34 -3.80
CA VAL A 7 -22.55 -24.09 -4.46
C VAL A 7 -22.70 -24.30 -5.97
N ALA A 8 -21.72 -24.93 -6.61
CA ALA A 8 -21.75 -25.22 -8.04
C ALA A 8 -22.93 -26.11 -8.42
N LYS A 9 -23.18 -27.17 -7.65
CA LYS A 9 -24.31 -28.07 -7.84
C LYS A 9 -25.64 -27.33 -7.67
N LYS A 10 -25.77 -26.50 -6.63
CA LYS A 10 -27.00 -25.74 -6.36
C LYS A 10 -27.26 -24.66 -7.41
N ALA A 11 -26.24 -23.97 -7.87
CA ALA A 11 -26.35 -22.93 -8.92
C ALA A 11 -26.43 -23.53 -10.35
N ASN A 12 -26.27 -24.84 -10.49
CA ASN A 12 -26.22 -25.56 -11.77
C ASN A 12 -25.17 -25.01 -12.75
N VAL A 13 -23.96 -24.77 -12.25
CA VAL A 13 -22.80 -24.28 -13.02
C VAL A 13 -21.53 -25.03 -12.66
N SER A 14 -20.48 -24.86 -13.45
CA SER A 14 -19.18 -25.49 -13.14
C SER A 14 -18.53 -24.87 -11.89
N VAL A 15 -17.74 -25.68 -11.18
CA VAL A 15 -16.94 -25.22 -10.03
C VAL A 15 -16.00 -24.07 -10.44
N ALA A 16 -15.46 -24.13 -11.66
CA ALA A 16 -14.60 -23.08 -12.20
C ALA A 16 -15.37 -21.75 -12.36
N THR A 17 -16.62 -21.79 -12.85
CA THR A 17 -17.48 -20.61 -12.97
C THR A 17 -17.79 -20.03 -11.60
N VAL A 18 -18.16 -20.85 -10.61
CA VAL A 18 -18.39 -20.38 -9.23
C VAL A 18 -17.13 -19.72 -8.66
N SER A 19 -15.97 -20.36 -8.81
CA SER A 19 -14.69 -19.84 -8.32
C SER A 19 -14.39 -18.45 -8.92
N ARG A 20 -14.56 -18.30 -10.23
CA ARG A 20 -14.28 -17.04 -10.93
C ARG A 20 -15.25 -15.93 -10.54
N VAL A 21 -16.56 -16.24 -10.44
CA VAL A 21 -17.58 -15.27 -10.01
C VAL A 21 -17.34 -14.82 -8.57
N LEU A 22 -17.08 -15.74 -7.63
CA LEU A 22 -16.80 -15.40 -6.23
C LEU A 22 -15.44 -14.70 -6.03
N ASN A 23 -14.57 -14.72 -7.04
CA ASN A 23 -13.31 -13.97 -7.07
C ASN A 23 -13.42 -12.61 -7.78
N ASN A 24 -14.63 -12.21 -8.24
CA ASN A 24 -14.84 -11.01 -9.03
C ASN A 24 -13.92 -10.93 -10.28
N ASP A 25 -13.70 -12.08 -10.93
CA ASP A 25 -12.87 -12.15 -12.13
C ASP A 25 -13.53 -11.39 -13.28
N THR A 26 -12.95 -10.26 -13.64
CA THR A 26 -13.46 -9.35 -14.67
C THR A 26 -13.31 -9.91 -16.09
N THR A 27 -12.45 -10.94 -16.27
CA THR A 27 -12.24 -11.59 -17.58
C THR A 27 -13.30 -12.66 -17.88
N LEU A 28 -14.15 -12.99 -16.91
CA LEU A 28 -15.22 -13.96 -17.08
C LEU A 28 -16.45 -13.30 -17.73
N SER A 29 -16.72 -13.65 -18.98
CA SER A 29 -17.99 -13.34 -19.65
C SER A 29 -19.08 -14.27 -19.13
N THR A 30 -19.91 -13.78 -18.22
CA THR A 30 -21.03 -14.54 -17.63
C THR A 30 -22.23 -13.61 -17.42
N SER A 31 -23.44 -14.11 -17.67
CA SER A 31 -24.66 -13.33 -17.53
C SER A 31 -24.88 -12.84 -16.08
N LEU A 32 -25.55 -11.71 -15.94
CA LEU A 32 -25.90 -11.16 -14.62
C LEU A 32 -26.76 -12.14 -13.83
N GLU A 33 -27.66 -12.85 -14.50
CA GLU A 33 -28.53 -13.86 -13.91
C GLU A 33 -27.71 -15.02 -13.31
N THR A 34 -26.69 -15.49 -14.02
CA THR A 34 -25.81 -16.56 -13.51
C THR A 34 -25.02 -16.10 -12.30
N LYS A 35 -24.53 -14.86 -12.28
CA LYS A 35 -23.85 -14.28 -11.11
C LYS A 35 -24.78 -14.25 -9.89
N GLN A 36 -26.02 -13.77 -10.09
CA GLN A 36 -27.03 -13.72 -9.03
C GLN A 36 -27.37 -15.10 -8.46
N LYS A 37 -27.54 -16.11 -9.32
CA LYS A 37 -27.78 -17.51 -8.90
C LYS A 37 -26.62 -18.04 -8.03
N ILE A 38 -25.38 -17.77 -8.40
CA ILE A 38 -24.21 -18.19 -7.64
C ILE A 38 -24.16 -17.52 -6.27
N PHE A 39 -24.36 -16.20 -6.18
CA PHE A 39 -24.37 -15.49 -4.90
C PHE A 39 -25.53 -15.93 -4.00
N ALA A 40 -26.72 -16.15 -4.57
CA ALA A 40 -27.87 -16.67 -3.83
C ALA A 40 -27.59 -18.07 -3.27
N ALA A 41 -27.08 -18.98 -4.08
CA ALA A 41 -26.70 -20.34 -3.66
C ALA A 41 -25.62 -20.32 -2.56
N ALA A 42 -24.62 -19.47 -2.69
CA ALA A 42 -23.56 -19.33 -1.68
C ALA A 42 -24.10 -18.81 -0.33
N LYS A 43 -25.00 -17.82 -0.37
CA LYS A 43 -25.65 -17.26 0.82
C LYS A 43 -26.54 -18.29 1.52
N GLU A 44 -27.37 -19.00 0.78
CA GLU A 44 -28.30 -20.00 1.31
C GLU A 44 -27.58 -21.20 1.94
N LEU A 45 -26.44 -21.59 1.36
CA LEU A 45 -25.59 -22.67 1.91
C LEU A 45 -24.65 -22.20 3.02
N ASN A 46 -24.72 -20.93 3.42
CA ASN A 46 -23.75 -20.31 4.33
C ASN A 46 -22.30 -20.63 3.94
N TYR A 47 -22.02 -20.60 2.61
CA TYR A 47 -20.70 -20.89 2.11
C TYR A 47 -19.74 -19.76 2.42
N VAL A 48 -18.79 -20.03 3.30
CA VAL A 48 -17.67 -19.15 3.56
C VAL A 48 -16.49 -19.61 2.72
N LYS A 49 -16.07 -18.77 1.79
CA LYS A 49 -14.88 -19.04 0.98
C LYS A 49 -13.69 -19.22 1.93
N LYS A 50 -13.15 -20.43 2.04
CA LYS A 50 -11.86 -20.62 2.71
C LYS A 50 -10.84 -19.78 1.96
N LYS A 51 -10.27 -18.73 2.58
CA LYS A 51 -9.02 -18.17 2.10
C LYS A 51 -8.09 -19.37 1.92
N ARG A 52 -7.57 -19.60 0.71
CA ARG A 52 -6.45 -20.52 0.55
C ARG A 52 -5.43 -20.07 1.58
N VAL A 53 -5.06 -20.97 2.49
CA VAL A 53 -3.83 -20.81 3.26
C VAL A 53 -2.75 -20.86 2.19
N THR A 54 -2.36 -19.69 1.75
CA THR A 54 -1.22 -19.53 0.85
C THR A 54 -0.01 -20.06 1.62
N SER A 55 0.92 -20.66 0.93
CA SER A 55 2.28 -20.94 1.42
C SER A 55 2.76 -19.83 2.36
N ALA A 56 3.65 -20.16 3.30
CA ALA A 56 4.27 -19.15 4.16
C ALA A 56 4.58 -17.87 3.37
N PRO A 57 4.45 -16.67 3.97
CA PRO A 57 4.72 -15.41 3.26
C PRO A 57 6.06 -15.51 2.54
N SER A 58 6.09 -15.08 1.28
CA SER A 58 7.31 -15.13 0.47
C SER A 58 8.38 -14.17 0.96
N CYS A 59 7.94 -13.13 1.69
CA CYS A 59 8.76 -12.04 2.16
C CYS A 59 8.05 -11.30 3.31
N ARG A 60 8.81 -10.73 4.23
CA ARG A 60 8.32 -9.91 5.34
C ARG A 60 8.89 -8.51 5.24
N ILE A 61 8.04 -7.50 5.08
CA ILE A 61 8.43 -6.10 4.92
C ILE A 61 8.06 -5.29 6.15
N GLY A 62 9.01 -4.47 6.62
CA GLY A 62 8.77 -3.46 7.64
C GLY A 62 8.32 -2.15 7.00
N ILE A 63 7.28 -1.51 7.55
CA ILE A 63 6.88 -0.15 7.19
C ILE A 63 7.14 0.74 8.40
N LEU A 64 8.08 1.66 8.25
CA LEU A 64 8.40 2.67 9.27
C LEU A 64 7.81 4.01 8.85
N GLN A 65 6.94 4.56 9.68
CA GLN A 65 6.30 5.86 9.47
C GLN A 65 6.95 6.92 10.37
N TRP A 66 7.30 8.08 9.79
CA TRP A 66 7.97 9.16 10.53
C TRP A 66 7.03 9.92 11.47
N PHE A 67 5.74 9.91 11.20
CA PHE A 67 4.68 10.58 11.96
C PHE A 67 3.91 9.60 12.83
N SER A 68 3.24 10.10 13.85
CA SER A 68 2.44 9.30 14.78
C SER A 68 1.10 8.87 14.16
N SER A 69 0.48 7.83 14.73
CA SER A 69 -0.87 7.39 14.34
C SER A 69 -1.93 8.50 14.47
N LYS A 70 -1.75 9.45 15.38
CA LYS A 70 -2.65 10.60 15.54
C LYS A 70 -2.55 11.56 14.35
N GLN A 71 -1.34 11.85 13.89
CA GLN A 71 -1.11 12.72 12.73
C GLN A 71 -1.61 12.08 11.43
N GLU A 72 -1.60 10.75 11.33
CA GLU A 72 -2.15 10.04 10.16
C GLU A 72 -3.67 10.28 9.99
N ILE A 73 -4.39 10.50 11.08
CA ILE A 73 -5.84 10.79 11.04
C ILE A 73 -6.11 12.20 10.49
N GLU A 74 -5.19 13.12 10.74
CA GLU A 74 -5.31 14.54 10.35
C GLU A 74 -4.86 14.77 8.88
N ASP A 75 -3.99 13.89 8.34
CA ASP A 75 -3.48 13.97 6.96
C ASP A 75 -3.59 12.64 6.22
N ASN A 76 -4.48 12.58 5.24
CA ASN A 76 -4.73 11.37 4.43
C ASN A 76 -3.60 11.04 3.43
N TYR A 77 -2.64 11.91 3.20
CA TYR A 77 -1.59 11.71 2.19
C TYR A 77 -0.76 10.45 2.46
N TYR A 78 -0.19 10.34 3.65
CA TYR A 78 0.59 9.16 4.04
C TYR A 78 -0.27 7.92 4.27
N PHE A 79 -1.53 8.10 4.70
CA PHE A 79 -2.48 7.01 4.79
C PHE A 79 -2.70 6.34 3.43
N LEU A 80 -2.92 7.12 2.37
CA LEU A 80 -3.14 6.59 1.02
C LEU A 80 -1.89 5.89 0.46
N MET A 81 -0.69 6.42 0.69
CA MET A 81 0.55 5.76 0.32
C MET A 81 0.70 4.41 1.03
N ARG A 82 0.49 4.38 2.34
CA ARG A 82 0.54 3.14 3.11
C ARG A 82 -0.49 2.13 2.64
N GLN A 83 -1.72 2.56 2.41
CA GLN A 83 -2.78 1.69 1.89
C GLN A 83 -2.38 1.04 0.56
N GLY A 84 -1.78 1.80 -0.35
CA GLY A 84 -1.28 1.26 -1.62
C GLY A 84 -0.22 0.17 -1.43
N ILE A 85 0.70 0.34 -0.48
CA ILE A 85 1.71 -0.67 -0.12
C ILE A 85 1.03 -1.92 0.46
N GLU A 86 0.12 -1.74 1.41
CA GLU A 86 -0.59 -2.83 2.08
C GLU A 86 -1.42 -3.65 1.09
N ASP A 87 -2.11 -2.99 0.17
CA ASP A 87 -2.89 -3.63 -0.89
C ASP A 87 -2.01 -4.45 -1.82
N TYR A 88 -0.86 -3.93 -2.22
CA TYR A 88 0.10 -4.65 -3.06
C TYR A 88 0.65 -5.88 -2.33
N CYS A 89 1.09 -5.72 -1.09
CA CYS A 89 1.64 -6.80 -0.28
C CYS A 89 0.60 -7.91 -0.04
N SER A 90 -0.64 -7.53 0.27
CA SER A 90 -1.75 -8.48 0.46
C SER A 90 -2.04 -9.30 -0.80
N LYS A 91 -1.96 -8.68 -1.99
CA LYS A 91 -2.17 -9.37 -3.28
C LYS A 91 -1.03 -10.33 -3.62
N ASN A 92 0.19 -10.03 -3.16
CA ASN A 92 1.41 -10.77 -3.51
C ASN A 92 1.90 -11.71 -2.40
N ASN A 93 1.11 -11.98 -1.37
CA ASN A 93 1.48 -12.85 -0.25
C ASN A 93 2.75 -12.38 0.48
N ILE A 94 2.90 -11.07 0.66
CA ILE A 94 3.96 -10.43 1.43
C ILE A 94 3.39 -10.07 2.81
N SER A 95 4.07 -10.50 3.88
CA SER A 95 3.69 -10.09 5.24
C SER A 95 4.22 -8.70 5.57
N ILE A 96 3.47 -7.95 6.39
CA ILE A 96 3.83 -6.59 6.77
C ILE A 96 3.92 -6.48 8.28
N VAL A 97 4.93 -5.75 8.74
CA VAL A 97 5.05 -5.25 10.11
C VAL A 97 5.07 -3.73 10.05
N ARG A 98 4.24 -3.07 10.85
CA ARG A 98 4.17 -1.60 10.90
C ARG A 98 4.67 -1.09 12.23
N THR A 99 5.39 0.02 12.17
CA THR A 99 5.84 0.75 13.35
C THR A 99 5.99 2.24 13.02
N PHE A 100 5.99 3.07 14.05
CA PHE A 100 6.18 4.51 13.92
C PHE A 100 7.55 4.88 14.45
N LYS A 101 8.14 5.94 13.92
CA LYS A 101 9.40 6.51 14.42
C LYS A 101 9.30 6.88 15.91
N THR A 102 8.12 7.26 16.36
CA THR A 102 7.83 7.58 17.76
C THR A 102 7.78 6.38 18.69
N ASP A 103 7.74 5.16 18.16
CA ASP A 103 7.72 3.95 18.97
C ASP A 103 9.14 3.66 19.48
N ASN A 104 9.30 3.52 20.79
CA ASN A 104 10.61 3.27 21.41
C ASN A 104 11.27 1.96 20.97
N ASP A 105 10.49 1.05 20.39
CA ASP A 105 10.91 -0.33 20.06
C ASP A 105 10.96 -0.59 18.54
N TYR A 106 10.84 0.43 17.69
CA TYR A 106 10.77 0.25 16.24
C TYR A 106 11.99 -0.49 15.67
N GLN A 107 13.16 -0.34 16.26
CA GLN A 107 14.39 -1.02 15.82
C GLN A 107 14.27 -2.54 15.99
N ASN A 108 13.78 -3.00 17.15
CA ASN A 108 13.57 -4.43 17.40
C ASN A 108 12.48 -5.00 16.51
N VAL A 109 11.43 -4.23 16.23
CA VAL A 109 10.37 -4.61 15.30
C VAL A 109 10.89 -4.80 13.87
N LEU A 110 11.89 -3.99 13.48
CA LEU A 110 12.44 -3.98 12.11
C LEU A 110 13.68 -4.88 11.93
N CYS A 111 14.25 -5.44 12.99
CA CYS A 111 15.46 -6.27 12.87
C CYS A 111 15.22 -7.61 12.15
N ASP A 112 13.97 -8.11 12.14
CA ASP A 112 13.59 -9.43 11.58
C ASP A 112 12.68 -9.29 10.36
N VAL A 113 13.03 -8.38 9.44
CA VAL A 113 12.33 -8.18 8.18
C VAL A 113 13.28 -8.29 6.98
N ASP A 114 12.77 -8.72 5.84
CA ASP A 114 13.56 -8.88 4.62
C ASP A 114 13.91 -7.53 3.95
N GLY A 115 13.16 -6.47 4.26
CA GLY A 115 13.40 -5.12 3.78
C GLY A 115 12.51 -4.10 4.49
N ILE A 116 12.89 -2.82 4.40
CA ILE A 116 12.22 -1.73 5.09
C ILE A 116 11.74 -0.68 4.07
N ILE A 117 10.49 -0.26 4.21
CA ILE A 117 9.95 0.91 3.51
C ILE A 117 9.77 2.02 4.55
N CYS A 118 10.47 3.12 4.36
CA CYS A 118 10.39 4.32 5.19
C CYS A 118 9.47 5.35 4.55
N LEU A 119 8.40 5.75 5.24
CA LEU A 119 7.44 6.74 4.78
C LEU A 119 7.68 8.08 5.47
N GLY A 120 7.96 9.11 4.69
CA GLY A 120 8.11 10.49 5.16
C GLY A 120 9.55 10.93 5.38
N LYS A 121 9.81 11.73 6.39
CA LYS A 121 11.07 12.48 6.56
C LYS A 121 11.93 11.88 7.67
N PHE A 122 13.20 11.70 7.37
CA PHE A 122 14.20 11.14 8.30
C PHE A 122 15.48 11.98 8.26
N SER A 123 16.08 12.22 9.41
CA SER A 123 17.36 12.90 9.52
C SER A 123 18.50 12.03 8.97
N LYS A 124 19.64 12.66 8.65
CA LYS A 124 20.84 11.93 8.20
C LYS A 124 21.34 10.88 9.20
N GLN A 125 21.14 11.12 10.50
CA GLN A 125 21.53 10.18 11.53
C GLN A 125 20.60 8.96 11.55
N GLU A 126 19.29 9.18 11.43
CA GLU A 126 18.30 8.12 11.37
C GLU A 126 18.47 7.25 10.11
N ILE A 127 18.74 7.88 8.96
CA ILE A 127 19.02 7.15 7.71
C ILE A 127 20.21 6.20 7.88
N LYS A 128 21.32 6.69 8.49
CA LYS A 128 22.50 5.84 8.76
C LYS A 128 22.17 4.70 9.71
N LEU A 129 21.41 4.96 10.76
CA LEU A 129 20.96 3.94 11.70
C LEU A 129 20.11 2.88 11.00
N LEU A 130 19.08 3.30 10.25
CA LEU A 130 18.18 2.40 9.52
C LEU A 130 18.94 1.56 8.49
N HIS A 131 19.88 2.16 7.76
CA HIS A 131 20.72 1.43 6.82
C HIS A 131 21.63 0.40 7.52
N SER A 132 22.06 0.67 8.74
CA SER A 132 22.82 -0.31 9.55
C SER A 132 21.95 -1.47 10.06
N LEU A 133 20.64 -1.26 10.24
CA LEU A 133 19.70 -2.31 10.63
C LEU A 133 19.36 -3.22 9.44
N ASN A 134 19.16 -2.64 8.26
CA ASN A 134 18.83 -3.40 7.06
C ASN A 134 19.32 -2.65 5.82
N ASN A 135 20.13 -3.31 4.99
CA ASN A 135 20.65 -2.72 3.76
C ASN A 135 19.63 -2.69 2.60
N LYS A 136 18.49 -3.38 2.75
CA LYS A 136 17.38 -3.36 1.79
C LYS A 136 16.32 -2.37 2.26
N ILE A 137 16.59 -1.09 2.05
CA ILE A 137 15.74 0.01 2.49
C ILE A 137 15.34 0.90 1.32
N VAL A 138 14.08 1.33 1.33
CA VAL A 138 13.53 2.28 0.37
C VAL A 138 12.85 3.42 1.12
N PHE A 139 13.17 4.66 0.74
CA PHE A 139 12.48 5.83 1.26
C PHE A 139 11.40 6.29 0.28
N LEU A 140 10.21 6.57 0.79
CA LEU A 140 9.10 7.17 0.03
C LEU A 140 8.84 8.58 0.55
N ASP A 141 8.61 9.50 -0.39
CA ASP A 141 8.39 10.94 -0.15
C ASP A 141 9.60 11.66 0.46
N MET A 142 10.79 11.14 0.18
CA MET A 142 12.05 11.72 0.60
C MET A 142 13.15 11.37 -0.40
N THR A 143 14.01 12.33 -0.72
CA THR A 143 15.22 12.10 -1.50
C THR A 143 16.42 11.97 -0.56
N VAL A 144 17.16 10.88 -0.70
CA VAL A 144 18.39 10.62 0.05
C VAL A 144 19.58 10.84 -0.86
N GLU A 145 20.39 11.85 -0.55
CA GLU A 145 21.59 12.19 -1.32
C GLU A 145 22.82 11.47 -0.78
N ASN A 146 23.76 11.15 -1.67
CA ASN A 146 25.10 10.62 -1.38
C ASN A 146 25.16 9.27 -0.63
N ILE A 147 24.12 8.47 -0.68
CA ILE A 147 24.11 7.10 -0.12
C ILE A 147 23.50 6.17 -1.17
N GLU A 148 24.00 4.96 -1.29
CA GLU A 148 23.43 3.91 -2.17
C GLU A 148 22.09 3.38 -1.63
N ILE A 149 21.15 4.30 -1.40
CA ILE A 149 19.82 4.01 -0.88
C ILE A 149 18.80 4.42 -1.92
N THR A 150 17.87 3.53 -2.22
CA THR A 150 16.75 3.82 -3.12
C THR A 150 15.77 4.77 -2.46
N SER A 151 15.43 5.85 -3.14
CA SER A 151 14.35 6.76 -2.73
C SER A 151 13.39 7.02 -3.89
N ILE A 152 12.13 7.19 -3.57
CA ILE A 152 11.05 7.52 -4.49
C ILE A 152 10.35 8.77 -3.97
N SER A 153 10.40 9.83 -4.75
CA SER A 153 9.76 11.12 -4.41
C SER A 153 9.11 11.71 -5.65
N LEU A 154 8.15 12.58 -5.44
CA LEU A 154 7.57 13.38 -6.51
C LEU A 154 8.55 14.50 -6.91
N ASP A 155 8.62 14.80 -8.19
CA ASP A 155 9.40 15.94 -8.69
C ASP A 155 8.61 17.25 -8.48
N PHE A 156 8.55 17.71 -7.23
CA PHE A 156 7.89 18.96 -6.86
C PHE A 156 8.56 20.17 -7.51
N ARG A 157 9.86 20.11 -7.79
CA ARG A 157 10.56 21.21 -8.48
C ARG A 157 10.01 21.38 -9.89
N GLN A 158 9.89 20.29 -10.64
CA GLN A 158 9.33 20.33 -11.98
C GLN A 158 7.86 20.76 -11.94
N ALA A 159 7.07 20.21 -11.03
CA ALA A 159 5.65 20.57 -10.89
C ALA A 159 5.45 22.08 -10.63
N VAL A 160 6.25 22.66 -9.72
CA VAL A 160 6.20 24.11 -9.44
C VAL A 160 6.67 24.93 -10.63
N SER A 161 7.74 24.48 -11.32
CA SER A 161 8.24 25.13 -12.53
C SER A 161 7.16 25.19 -13.62
N ASP A 162 6.45 24.09 -13.83
CA ASP A 162 5.37 24.00 -14.82
C ASP A 162 4.18 24.91 -14.44
N ALA A 163 3.83 24.97 -13.16
CA ALA A 163 2.79 25.85 -12.66
C ALA A 163 3.14 27.33 -12.87
N ILE A 164 4.37 27.74 -12.56
CA ILE A 164 4.85 29.11 -12.79
C ILE A 164 4.85 29.43 -14.29
N LYS A 165 5.34 28.51 -15.11
CA LYS A 165 5.33 28.70 -16.57
C LYS A 165 3.90 28.87 -17.09
N TYR A 166 2.96 28.06 -16.64
CA TYR A 166 1.56 28.17 -17.02
C TYR A 166 0.97 29.55 -16.67
N LEU A 167 1.22 30.06 -15.46
CA LEU A 167 0.80 31.41 -15.07
C LEU A 167 1.45 32.49 -15.93
N TYR A 168 2.74 32.35 -16.26
CA TYR A 168 3.46 33.28 -17.12
C TYR A 168 2.85 33.31 -18.53
N ASP A 169 2.52 32.17 -19.11
CA ASP A 169 1.92 32.04 -20.46
C ASP A 169 0.51 32.68 -20.49
N LEU A 170 -0.22 32.66 -19.36
CA LEU A 170 -1.49 33.37 -19.18
C LEU A 170 -1.35 34.89 -19.03
N GLY A 171 -0.13 35.42 -19.01
CA GLY A 171 0.14 36.85 -18.92
C GLY A 171 0.45 37.39 -17.52
N HIS A 172 0.45 36.54 -16.48
CA HIS A 172 0.85 36.95 -15.14
C HIS A 172 2.35 37.27 -15.08
N ARG A 173 2.73 38.29 -14.34
CA ARG A 173 4.15 38.70 -14.18
C ARG A 173 4.56 38.80 -12.72
N THR A 174 3.61 38.77 -11.81
CA THR A 174 3.84 38.75 -10.37
C THR A 174 3.05 37.55 -9.80
N VAL A 175 3.74 36.69 -9.09
CA VAL A 175 3.15 35.49 -8.48
C VAL A 175 3.50 35.48 -7.00
N GLY A 176 2.48 35.33 -6.16
CA GLY A 176 2.65 35.12 -4.72
C GLY A 176 2.71 33.60 -4.39
N PHE A 177 3.47 33.24 -3.36
CA PHE A 177 3.52 31.89 -2.82
C PHE A 177 3.08 31.88 -1.36
N ILE A 178 2.19 30.95 -1.03
CA ILE A 178 1.77 30.67 0.35
C ILE A 178 2.05 29.18 0.59
N GLY A 179 2.82 28.88 1.61
CA GLY A 179 3.20 27.50 1.93
C GLY A 179 3.56 27.30 3.39
N GLY A 180 3.61 26.07 3.83
CA GLY A 180 4.11 25.68 5.13
C GLY A 180 5.64 25.67 5.20
N ILE A 181 6.18 25.70 6.41
CA ILE A 181 7.61 25.52 6.69
C ILE A 181 7.71 24.26 7.57
N GLU A 182 8.43 23.25 7.10
CA GLU A 182 8.81 22.11 7.92
C GLU A 182 10.19 22.36 8.54
N GLN A 183 10.27 22.21 9.86
CA GLN A 183 11.55 22.14 10.56
C GLN A 183 11.88 20.67 10.79
N LEU A 184 12.89 20.17 10.11
CA LEU A 184 13.48 18.86 10.39
C LEU A 184 14.49 19.07 11.53
N GLU A 185 14.15 18.63 12.73
CA GLU A 185 15.07 18.57 13.87
C GLU A 185 16.15 17.50 13.69
#